data_c1b2540ad1e2729b88c0d7bf9f0295f5
#
_entry.id   c1b2540ad1e2729b88c0d7bf9f0295f5
#
_cell.length_a   1.000
_cell.length_b   1.000
_cell.length_c   1.000
_cell.angle_alpha   90.00
_cell.angle_beta   90.00
_cell.angle_gamma   90.00
#
_symmetry.space_group_name_H-M   'P 1'
#
loop_
_entity.id
_entity.type
_entity.pdbx_description
1 polymer ?
#
loop_
_entity_poly.entity_id
_entity_poly.type
_entity_poly.pdbx_seq_one_letter_code
_entity_poly.pdbx_strand_id
1 'polypeptide(L)'
;LPGLRQHIEVQDAASPLTYERYTSNWQGATTGWNWNPAYAPHFNFAKDLPLKNFYAVGHYVFNPGGVPTAMITAWYIAGEILKQ
;
A
#
# COMPACT_ATOMS: atom_id res chain seq x y z
N LEU A 1 18.91 -18.80 17.18
CA LEU A 1 18.50 -19.67 18.27
C LEU A 1 18.92 -21.10 17.93
N PRO A 2 19.81 -21.72 18.76
CA PRO A 2 20.16 -23.11 18.58
C PRO A 2 18.93 -24.00 18.68
N GLY A 3 18.79 -25.00 17.80
CA GLY A 3 17.68 -25.95 17.83
C GLY A 3 16.34 -25.44 17.26
N LEU A 4 16.25 -24.19 16.76
CA LEU A 4 15.01 -23.65 16.22
C LEU A 4 14.41 -24.52 15.11
N ARG A 5 15.26 -25.08 14.26
CA ARG A 5 14.82 -25.92 13.12
C ARG A 5 13.99 -27.14 13.56
N GLN A 6 14.25 -27.68 14.75
CA GLN A 6 13.55 -28.85 15.29
C GLN A 6 12.14 -28.52 15.80
N HIS A 7 11.83 -27.23 15.99
CA HIS A 7 10.55 -26.75 16.50
C HIS A 7 9.69 -26.10 15.39
N ILE A 8 10.13 -26.15 14.13
CA ILE A 8 9.36 -25.64 13.00
C ILE A 8 8.37 -26.72 12.59
N GLU A 9 7.08 -26.47 12.83
CA GLU A 9 5.98 -27.34 12.39
C GLU A 9 5.49 -26.99 10.99
N VAL A 10 5.50 -25.69 10.64
CA VAL A 10 5.09 -25.19 9.32
C VAL A 10 6.13 -24.19 8.82
N GLN A 11 6.49 -24.30 7.56
CA GLN A 11 7.36 -23.33 6.87
C GLN A 11 6.77 -23.02 5.51
N ASP A 12 6.61 -21.74 5.21
CA ASP A 12 6.20 -21.24 3.92
C ASP A 12 7.09 -20.06 3.50
N ALA A 13 7.17 -19.79 2.20
CA ALA A 13 7.96 -18.71 1.65
C ALA A 13 7.21 -18.06 0.48
N ALA A 14 7.15 -16.73 0.48
CA ALA A 14 6.59 -15.95 -0.59
C ALA A 14 7.70 -15.15 -1.31
N SER A 15 7.67 -15.17 -2.61
CA SER A 15 8.52 -14.35 -3.48
C SER A 15 7.70 -13.20 -4.10
N PRO A 16 8.34 -12.23 -4.78
CA PRO A 16 7.61 -11.22 -5.54
C PRO A 16 6.60 -11.81 -6.53
N LEU A 17 6.90 -12.95 -7.16
CA LEU A 17 5.95 -13.66 -8.03
C LEU A 17 4.71 -14.16 -7.28
N THR A 18 4.86 -14.58 -6.05
CA THR A 18 3.74 -14.97 -5.19
C THR A 18 2.84 -13.77 -4.90
N TYR A 19 3.43 -12.63 -4.56
CA TYR A 19 2.69 -11.38 -4.35
C TYR A 19 1.96 -10.92 -5.61
N GLU A 20 2.62 -10.93 -6.77
CA GLU A 20 2.00 -10.57 -8.03
C GLU A 20 0.80 -11.46 -8.34
N ARG A 21 0.94 -12.78 -8.15
CA ARG A 21 -0.14 -13.75 -8.37
C ARG A 21 -1.37 -13.49 -7.52
N TYR A 22 -1.20 -13.14 -6.25
CA TYR A 22 -2.32 -12.96 -5.32
C TYR A 22 -2.90 -11.55 -5.29
N THR A 23 -2.12 -10.53 -5.61
CA THR A 23 -2.53 -9.13 -5.47
C THR A 23 -2.65 -8.39 -6.80
N SER A 24 -2.13 -8.95 -7.89
CA SER A 24 -1.95 -8.27 -9.18
C SER A 24 -1.10 -7.00 -9.10
N ASN A 25 -0.35 -6.80 -8.03
CA ASN A 25 0.58 -5.71 -7.91
C ASN A 25 1.75 -5.89 -8.87
N TRP A 26 2.08 -4.83 -9.57
CA TRP A 26 3.14 -4.84 -10.58
C TRP A 26 4.48 -5.32 -10.00
N GLN A 27 5.07 -6.35 -10.60
CA GLN A 27 6.30 -7.01 -10.15
C GLN A 27 6.30 -7.44 -8.67
N GLY A 28 5.12 -7.72 -8.11
CA GLY A 28 4.97 -8.16 -6.73
C GLY A 28 5.26 -7.06 -5.70
N ALA A 29 5.03 -5.80 -6.04
CA ALA A 29 5.22 -4.69 -5.13
C ALA A 29 4.37 -4.85 -3.85
N THR A 30 5.00 -4.70 -2.69
CA THR A 30 4.35 -4.90 -1.39
C THR A 30 3.95 -3.60 -0.70
N THR A 31 4.57 -2.48 -1.04
CA THR A 31 4.41 -1.20 -0.34
C THR A 31 4.09 0.00 -1.24
N GLY A 32 3.71 -0.22 -2.48
CA GLY A 32 3.42 0.86 -3.42
C GLY A 32 4.70 1.44 -4.06
N TRP A 33 4.69 2.76 -4.29
CA TRP A 33 5.81 3.45 -4.94
C TRP A 33 7.05 3.50 -4.05
N ASN A 34 8.23 3.47 -4.68
CA ASN A 34 9.48 3.67 -3.97
C ASN A 34 9.57 5.10 -3.42
N TRP A 35 10.03 5.23 -2.19
CA TRP A 35 10.16 6.53 -1.56
C TRP A 35 11.34 7.31 -2.14
N ASN A 36 11.06 8.51 -2.64
CA ASN A 36 12.07 9.43 -3.12
C ASN A 36 11.85 10.80 -2.46
N PRO A 37 12.83 11.33 -1.73
CA PRO A 37 12.72 12.63 -1.06
C PRO A 37 12.35 13.79 -1.97
N ALA A 38 12.72 13.71 -3.26
CA ALA A 38 12.40 14.73 -4.25
C ALA A 38 10.89 14.87 -4.50
N TYR A 39 10.12 13.80 -4.24
CA TYR A 39 8.67 13.78 -4.43
C TYR A 39 7.88 13.78 -3.13
N ALA A 40 8.57 13.73 -1.99
CA ALA A 40 7.93 13.63 -0.68
C ALA A 40 6.93 14.74 -0.32
N PRO A 41 7.08 16.00 -0.75
CA PRO A 41 6.16 17.07 -0.40
C PRO A 41 4.86 17.11 -1.23
N HIS A 42 4.74 16.34 -2.28
CA HIS A 42 3.65 16.50 -3.27
C HIS A 42 2.50 15.50 -3.11
N PHE A 43 2.21 15.12 -1.85
CA PHE A 43 1.19 14.11 -1.57
C PHE A 43 -0.22 14.67 -1.45
N ASN A 44 -0.87 14.88 -2.58
CA ASN A 44 -2.31 15.06 -2.59
C ASN A 44 -2.99 14.31 -3.75
N PHE A 45 -2.47 13.13 -4.10
CA PHE A 45 -3.12 12.29 -5.11
C PHE A 45 -4.60 12.00 -4.82
N ALA A 46 -5.00 12.10 -3.55
CA ALA A 46 -6.39 11.94 -3.19
C ALA A 46 -7.28 13.13 -3.60
N LYS A 47 -6.71 14.35 -3.74
CA LYS A 47 -7.46 15.58 -4.05
C LYS A 47 -7.25 16.11 -5.46
N ASP A 48 -6.06 15.90 -6.00
CA ASP A 48 -5.64 16.55 -7.25
C ASP A 48 -5.90 15.69 -8.49
N LEU A 49 -6.86 14.79 -8.40
CA LEU A 49 -7.29 14.00 -9.56
C LEU A 49 -8.09 14.87 -10.53
N PRO A 50 -7.85 14.77 -11.85
CA PRO A 50 -8.46 15.64 -12.86
C PRO A 50 -9.96 15.36 -13.10
N LEU A 51 -10.55 14.46 -12.34
CA LEU A 51 -11.95 14.03 -12.48
C LEU A 51 -12.75 14.40 -11.23
N LYS A 52 -13.89 15.02 -11.43
CA LYS A 52 -14.85 15.31 -10.35
C LYS A 52 -15.46 14.01 -9.82
N ASN A 53 -15.65 13.92 -8.51
CA ASN A 53 -16.25 12.77 -7.82
C ASN A 53 -15.49 11.44 -8.07
N PHE A 54 -14.22 11.53 -8.39
CA PHE A 54 -13.33 10.41 -8.53
C PHE A 54 -12.26 10.47 -7.43
N TYR A 55 -12.16 9.42 -6.64
CA TYR A 55 -11.30 9.37 -5.46
C TYR A 55 -10.36 8.17 -5.55
N ALA A 56 -9.12 8.37 -5.13
CA ALA A 56 -8.14 7.30 -5.05
C ALA A 56 -7.82 6.98 -3.59
N VAL A 57 -7.81 5.69 -3.26
CA VAL A 57 -7.41 5.18 -1.94
C VAL A 57 -6.49 3.98 -2.12
N GLY A 58 -5.70 3.69 -1.11
CA GLY A 58 -4.83 2.52 -1.11
C GLY A 58 -3.36 2.87 -0.96
N HIS A 59 -2.52 1.85 -0.97
CA HIS A 59 -1.11 2.01 -0.66
C HIS A 59 -0.28 2.71 -1.77
N TYR A 60 -0.83 2.88 -2.97
CA TYR A 60 -0.18 3.65 -4.04
C TYR A 60 -0.46 5.16 -3.96
N VAL A 61 -1.43 5.57 -3.15
CA VAL A 61 -1.84 6.97 -3.02
C VAL A 61 -1.00 7.72 -2.00
N PHE A 62 -0.48 7.01 -1.02
CA PHE A 62 0.32 7.58 0.06
C PHE A 62 1.61 6.80 0.26
N ASN A 63 2.74 7.49 0.26
CA ASN A 63 4.06 6.91 0.41
C ASN A 63 4.66 7.24 1.81
N PRO A 64 5.25 6.28 2.54
CA PRO A 64 5.37 4.88 2.17
C PRO A 64 4.04 4.14 2.26
N GLY A 65 3.80 3.22 1.32
CA GLY A 65 2.61 2.41 1.28
C GLY A 65 2.50 1.40 2.44
N GLY A 66 1.59 0.46 2.30
CA GLY A 66 1.33 -0.57 3.29
C GLY A 66 -0.10 -0.52 3.86
N VAL A 67 -0.45 -1.47 4.69
CA VAL A 67 -1.81 -1.58 5.24
C VAL A 67 -2.24 -0.35 6.06
N PRO A 68 -1.43 0.17 7.00
CA PRO A 68 -1.82 1.34 7.77
C PRO A 68 -2.10 2.57 6.89
N THR A 69 -1.26 2.82 5.91
CA THR A 69 -1.41 3.96 5.00
C THR A 69 -2.61 3.81 4.08
N ALA A 70 -2.91 2.58 3.63
CA ALA A 70 -4.13 2.29 2.88
C ALA A 70 -5.39 2.59 3.70
N MET A 71 -5.41 2.23 4.98
CA MET A 71 -6.51 2.53 5.89
C MET A 71 -6.66 4.04 6.14
N ILE A 72 -5.55 4.75 6.34
CA ILE A 72 -5.55 6.21 6.55
C ILE A 72 -6.12 6.94 5.34
N THR A 73 -5.72 6.55 4.12
CA THR A 73 -6.24 7.17 2.89
C THR A 73 -7.72 6.92 2.72
N ALA A 74 -8.21 5.71 3.03
CA ALA A 74 -9.62 5.38 2.97
C ALA A 74 -10.44 6.20 3.98
N TRP A 75 -9.97 6.30 5.23
CA TRP A 75 -10.62 7.09 6.28
C TRP A 75 -10.68 8.58 5.91
N TYR A 76 -9.57 9.14 5.40
CA TYR A 76 -9.50 10.53 4.97
C TYR A 76 -10.51 10.83 3.85
N ILE A 77 -10.53 10.01 2.79
CA ILE A 77 -11.43 10.20 1.65
C ILE A 77 -12.90 10.03 2.07
N ALA A 78 -13.22 9.05 2.92
CA ALA A 78 -14.56 8.91 3.46
C ALA A 78 -15.01 10.19 4.21
N GLY A 79 -14.11 10.79 5.00
CA GLY A 79 -14.38 12.07 5.66
C GLY A 79 -14.63 13.22 4.69
N GLU A 80 -13.92 13.30 3.57
CA GLU A 80 -14.12 14.32 2.55
C GLU A 80 -15.47 14.14 1.81
N ILE A 81 -15.83 12.89 1.50
CA ILE A 81 -17.12 12.60 0.85
C ILE A 81 -18.29 12.96 1.77
N LEU A 82 -18.19 12.67 3.06
CA LEU A 82 -19.26 12.96 4.03
C LEU A 82 -19.45 14.46 4.30
N LYS A 83 -18.48 15.30 3.96
CA LYS A 83 -18.59 16.77 4.08
C LYS A 83 -19.28 17.41 2.88
N GLN A 84 -19.45 16.69 1.82
CA GLN A 84 -20.12 17.14 0.61
C GLN A 84 -21.66 17.09 0.78
#